data_c305a6852ee6a6c2815dbfe90da82c63
#
_entry.id   c305a6852ee6a6c2815dbfe90da82c63
#
_cell.length_a   1.000
_cell.length_b   1.000
_cell.length_c   1.000
_cell.angle_alpha   90.00
_cell.angle_beta   90.00
_cell.angle_gamma   90.00
#
_symmetry.space_group_name_H-M   'P 1'
#
loop_
_entity.id
_entity.type
_entity.pdbx_description
1 polymer ?
#
loop_
_entity_poly.entity_id
_entity_poly.type
_entity_poly.pdbx_seq_one_letter_code
_entity_poly.pdbx_strand_id
1 'polypeptide(L)'
;MIIDDTLRPVIDTDDTGEFHSGPEAGSVLIGSVAHGVRELRYAAVDDLAIFEGDIVLGTLDEIDARRRQEGVVISGAVFRWPNAVVPFEVDPALPAPQRVVDAVAHWNSRTRIRFVPRTGAHGDFVRFVPSTSSRSPVGRRGGRQTIELAPSAPVGTVVHEMGHALGLWHEQSREDRGNFIAVRLDRVDPAHRHNFDQHITDGDDVGGYDFGSIMHYPATAFSTTGQATILARVPVPPGVTMGQRSALSAGDVNAAHTIYP
;
A
#
# COMPACT_ATOMS: atom_id res chain seq x y z
N MET A 1 33.55 -23.22 19.34
CA MET A 1 32.11 -23.38 19.22
C MET A 1 31.68 -22.42 18.11
N ILE A 2 31.60 -22.97 16.89
CA ILE A 2 31.27 -22.18 15.68
C ILE A 2 29.75 -22.04 15.69
N ILE A 3 29.26 -20.83 15.81
CA ILE A 3 27.86 -20.54 15.64
C ILE A 3 27.64 -20.47 14.11
N ASP A 4 26.98 -21.49 13.62
CA ASP A 4 26.53 -21.57 12.24
C ASP A 4 25.33 -20.57 12.07
N ASP A 5 25.65 -19.41 11.56
CA ASP A 5 24.68 -18.37 11.25
C ASP A 5 24.15 -18.62 9.82
N THR A 6 23.49 -19.76 9.66
CA THR A 6 22.69 -19.98 8.45
C THR A 6 21.51 -19.00 8.49
N LEU A 7 21.62 -17.94 7.69
CA LEU A 7 20.54 -17.05 7.30
C LEU A 7 19.28 -17.89 7.01
N ARG A 8 18.40 -18.00 8.01
CA ARG A 8 17.06 -18.54 7.75
C ARG A 8 16.38 -17.54 6.82
N PRO A 9 15.83 -18.00 5.70
CA PRO A 9 15.05 -17.12 4.86
C PRO A 9 13.96 -16.49 5.73
N VAL A 10 13.78 -15.19 5.59
CA VAL A 10 12.62 -14.49 6.14
C VAL A 10 11.42 -15.29 5.68
N ILE A 11 10.71 -15.90 6.62
CA ILE A 11 9.43 -16.53 6.29
C ILE A 11 8.49 -15.36 6.10
N ASP A 12 8.42 -14.89 4.85
CA ASP A 12 7.29 -14.13 4.39
C ASP A 12 6.08 -15.04 4.61
N THR A 13 5.31 -14.77 5.66
CA THR A 13 4.15 -15.58 6.02
C THR A 13 2.97 -15.27 5.08
N ASP A 14 3.18 -14.37 4.14
CA ASP A 14 2.23 -14.04 3.09
C ASP A 14 2.71 -14.62 1.75
N ASP A 15 2.22 -15.81 1.41
CA ASP A 15 2.44 -16.49 0.13
C ASP A 15 1.75 -15.74 -1.06
N THR A 16 1.25 -14.53 -0.82
CA THR A 16 0.56 -13.69 -1.82
C THR A 16 1.51 -12.84 -2.64
N GLY A 17 2.77 -12.70 -2.21
CA GLY A 17 3.76 -11.81 -2.84
C GLY A 17 3.40 -10.32 -2.71
N GLU A 18 2.60 -9.94 -1.71
CA GLU A 18 2.13 -8.58 -1.48
C GLU A 18 3.22 -7.70 -0.85
N PHE A 19 3.94 -8.21 0.16
CA PHE A 19 4.95 -7.43 0.86
C PHE A 19 6.36 -7.77 0.37
N HIS A 20 6.88 -6.95 -0.52
CA HIS A 20 8.23 -7.10 -1.04
C HIS A 20 9.07 -5.87 -0.69
N SER A 21 9.86 -5.99 0.37
CA SER A 21 10.74 -4.93 0.84
C SER A 21 12.15 -5.44 1.01
N GLY A 22 13.11 -4.54 0.97
CA GLY A 22 14.51 -4.77 1.25
C GLY A 22 14.99 -3.93 2.44
N PRO A 23 16.31 -3.92 2.72
CA PRO A 23 16.87 -3.00 3.68
C PRO A 23 16.62 -1.55 3.26
N GLU A 24 16.58 -0.65 4.25
CA GLU A 24 16.50 0.78 4.00
C GLU A 24 17.62 1.23 3.05
N ALA A 25 17.23 1.84 1.93
CA ALA A 25 18.15 2.32 0.90
C ALA A 25 18.30 3.84 0.91
N GLY A 26 17.35 4.54 1.51
CA GLY A 26 17.37 5.99 1.59
C GLY A 26 16.05 6.59 2.05
N SER A 27 15.97 7.90 1.95
CA SER A 27 14.78 8.67 2.28
C SER A 27 14.47 9.71 1.21
N VAL A 28 13.21 10.13 1.13
CA VAL A 28 12.77 11.20 0.25
C VAL A 28 11.84 12.14 1.01
N LEU A 29 12.01 13.44 0.78
CA LEU A 29 11.12 14.45 1.32
C LEU A 29 9.84 14.51 0.46
N ILE A 30 8.71 14.27 1.08
CA ILE A 30 7.40 14.41 0.45
C ILE A 30 6.66 15.52 1.17
N GLY A 31 6.24 16.55 0.43
CA GLY A 31 5.53 17.68 0.97
C GLY A 31 4.03 17.62 0.72
N SER A 32 3.25 18.07 1.69
CA SER A 32 1.82 18.27 1.61
C SER A 32 1.49 19.74 1.87
N VAL A 33 0.59 20.31 1.09
CA VAL A 33 0.14 21.71 1.29
C VAL A 33 -0.55 21.88 2.65
N ALA A 34 -1.19 20.83 3.15
CA ALA A 34 -1.92 20.85 4.41
C ALA A 34 -1.01 20.62 5.64
N HIS A 35 0.08 19.87 5.50
CA HIS A 35 0.79 19.29 6.63
C HIS A 35 2.32 19.44 6.62
N GLY A 36 2.90 20.14 5.64
CA GLY A 36 4.36 20.39 5.55
C GLY A 36 5.14 19.27 4.87
N VAL A 37 6.47 19.31 5.02
CA VAL A 37 7.42 18.40 4.35
C VAL A 37 7.80 17.27 5.30
N ARG A 38 7.87 16.04 4.76
CA ARG A 38 8.22 14.84 5.51
C ARG A 38 9.25 13.98 4.84
N GLU A 39 9.97 13.28 5.65
CA GLU A 39 10.93 12.30 5.24
C GLU A 39 10.31 10.89 5.31
N LEU A 40 10.15 10.25 4.16
CA LEU A 40 9.76 8.85 4.05
C LEU A 40 10.98 7.99 3.74
N ARG A 41 11.22 6.94 4.52
CA ARG A 41 12.30 5.98 4.31
C ARG A 41 11.82 4.87 3.39
N TYR A 42 12.63 4.48 2.43
CA TYR A 42 12.27 3.48 1.44
C TYR A 42 13.33 2.40 1.26
N ALA A 43 12.91 1.24 0.78
CA ALA A 43 13.77 0.20 0.24
C ALA A 43 13.91 0.37 -1.28
N ALA A 44 15.07 0.01 -1.83
CA ALA A 44 15.28 -0.05 -3.27
C ALA A 44 15.00 -1.49 -3.75
N VAL A 45 13.98 -1.64 -4.59
CA VAL A 45 13.57 -2.93 -5.16
C VAL A 45 13.24 -2.74 -6.65
N ASP A 46 13.89 -3.50 -7.53
CA ASP A 46 13.67 -3.45 -9.00
C ASP A 46 13.68 -2.01 -9.57
N ASP A 47 14.67 -1.21 -9.18
CA ASP A 47 14.81 0.21 -9.55
C ASP A 47 13.69 1.14 -9.06
N LEU A 48 12.86 0.68 -8.13
CA LEU A 48 11.80 1.45 -7.49
C LEU A 48 12.13 1.76 -6.03
N ALA A 49 11.68 2.92 -5.56
CA ALA A 49 11.65 3.27 -4.15
C ALA A 49 10.35 2.74 -3.55
N ILE A 50 10.45 1.68 -2.75
CA ILE A 50 9.32 1.02 -2.11
C ILE A 50 9.21 1.46 -0.65
N PHE A 51 8.05 1.95 -0.30
CA PHE A 51 7.66 2.39 1.02
C PHE A 51 6.64 1.42 1.61
N GLU A 52 6.78 1.07 2.89
CA GLU A 52 5.87 0.14 3.57
C GLU A 52 5.60 -1.16 2.78
N GLY A 53 6.61 -1.68 2.06
CA GLY A 53 6.59 -3.01 1.43
C GLY A 53 5.89 -3.14 0.07
N ASP A 54 4.93 -2.26 -0.26
CA ASP A 54 4.11 -2.35 -1.49
C ASP A 54 3.74 -1.00 -2.11
N ILE A 55 4.08 0.11 -1.45
CA ILE A 55 3.83 1.46 -1.96
C ILE A 55 4.99 1.96 -2.81
N VAL A 56 4.75 2.22 -4.08
CA VAL A 56 5.73 2.80 -5.01
C VAL A 56 5.76 4.31 -4.88
N LEU A 57 6.88 4.87 -4.38
CA LEU A 57 7.11 6.32 -4.33
C LEU A 57 7.54 6.90 -5.67
N GLY A 58 8.22 6.11 -6.50
CA GLY A 58 8.72 6.44 -7.81
C GLY A 58 9.88 5.55 -8.21
N THR A 59 10.48 5.75 -9.39
CA THR A 59 11.76 5.15 -9.75
C THR A 59 12.89 5.78 -8.93
N LEU A 60 14.00 5.07 -8.74
CA LEU A 60 15.16 5.62 -8.04
C LEU A 60 15.71 6.87 -8.76
N ASP A 61 15.67 6.90 -10.10
CA ASP A 61 16.05 8.08 -10.88
C ASP A 61 15.13 9.29 -10.61
N GLU A 62 13.81 9.05 -10.50
CA GLU A 62 12.86 10.11 -10.13
C GLU A 62 13.09 10.61 -8.71
N ILE A 63 13.39 9.72 -7.76
CA ILE A 63 13.71 10.09 -6.37
C ILE A 63 14.99 10.93 -6.35
N ASP A 64 16.05 10.53 -7.07
CA ASP A 64 17.29 11.28 -7.16
C ASP A 64 17.13 12.63 -7.87
N ALA A 65 16.28 12.69 -8.88
CA ALA A 65 15.92 13.95 -9.53
C ALA A 65 15.19 14.91 -8.57
N ARG A 66 14.27 14.37 -7.76
CA ARG A 66 13.54 15.13 -6.74
C ARG A 66 14.47 15.65 -5.63
N ARG A 67 15.43 14.84 -5.18
CA ARG A 67 16.44 15.27 -4.19
C ARG A 67 17.28 16.46 -4.67
N ARG A 68 17.49 16.57 -5.99
CA ARG A 68 18.24 17.68 -6.61
C ARG A 68 17.39 18.94 -6.81
N GLN A 69 16.07 18.81 -6.79
CA GLN A 69 15.13 19.91 -6.89
C GLN A 69 14.50 20.13 -5.51
N GLU A 70 15.00 21.08 -4.75
CA GLU A 70 14.47 21.41 -3.43
C GLU A 70 12.95 21.66 -3.50
N GLY A 71 12.16 20.81 -2.84
CA GLY A 71 10.74 21.00 -2.57
C GLY A 71 9.78 20.44 -3.63
N VAL A 72 9.48 19.13 -3.58
CA VAL A 72 8.35 18.54 -4.31
C VAL A 72 7.21 18.22 -3.34
N VAL A 73 6.07 18.83 -3.58
CA VAL A 73 4.82 18.64 -2.82
C VAL A 73 4.00 17.54 -3.49
N ILE A 74 3.68 16.46 -2.76
CA ILE A 74 2.69 15.47 -3.17
C ILE A 74 1.48 15.61 -2.25
N SER A 75 0.55 16.51 -2.57
CA SER A 75 -0.75 16.56 -1.90
C SER A 75 -1.79 17.34 -2.69
N GLY A 76 -3.05 17.03 -2.42
CA GLY A 76 -4.21 17.78 -2.89
C GLY A 76 -5.06 17.04 -3.93
N ALA A 77 -6.10 17.70 -4.39
CA ALA A 77 -7.09 17.19 -5.36
C ALA A 77 -6.45 16.71 -6.69
N VAL A 78 -5.21 17.12 -6.97
CA VAL A 78 -4.45 16.70 -8.17
C VAL A 78 -4.21 15.19 -8.19
N PHE A 79 -4.08 14.54 -7.02
CA PHE A 79 -3.86 13.10 -6.89
C PHE A 79 -5.14 12.29 -6.82
N ARG A 80 -6.29 12.92 -6.94
CA ARG A 80 -7.59 12.25 -7.00
C ARG A 80 -7.98 12.00 -8.46
N TRP A 81 -8.62 10.89 -8.69
CA TRP A 81 -9.20 10.57 -9.98
C TRP A 81 -10.42 11.48 -10.25
N PRO A 82 -10.44 12.21 -11.36
CA PRO A 82 -11.55 13.11 -11.66
C PRO A 82 -12.89 12.37 -11.69
N ASN A 83 -13.90 12.93 -11.05
CA ASN A 83 -15.25 12.37 -10.97
C ASN A 83 -15.32 10.95 -10.38
N ALA A 84 -14.34 10.57 -9.58
CA ALA A 84 -14.21 9.21 -9.03
C ALA A 84 -14.15 8.11 -10.13
N VAL A 85 -13.67 8.46 -11.33
CA VAL A 85 -13.54 7.52 -12.47
C VAL A 85 -12.08 7.17 -12.67
N VAL A 86 -11.78 5.86 -12.63
CA VAL A 86 -10.45 5.29 -12.80
C VAL A 86 -10.43 4.46 -14.08
N PRO A 87 -9.93 5.00 -15.20
CA PRO A 87 -9.75 4.20 -16.41
C PRO A 87 -8.67 3.14 -16.17
N PHE A 88 -8.89 1.91 -16.64
CA PHE A 88 -7.90 0.86 -16.50
C PHE A 88 -7.75 0.00 -17.76
N GLU A 89 -6.61 -0.62 -17.89
CA GLU A 89 -6.33 -1.69 -18.85
C GLU A 89 -5.55 -2.83 -18.16
N VAL A 90 -5.64 -4.02 -18.72
CA VAL A 90 -4.93 -5.20 -18.23
C VAL A 90 -3.91 -5.62 -19.28
N ASP A 91 -2.67 -5.82 -18.85
CA ASP A 91 -1.63 -6.35 -19.72
C ASP A 91 -2.02 -7.77 -20.19
N PRO A 92 -1.97 -8.05 -21.49
CA PRO A 92 -2.27 -9.39 -22.03
C PRO A 92 -1.40 -10.51 -21.41
N ALA A 93 -0.20 -10.17 -20.92
CA ALA A 93 0.70 -11.12 -20.26
C ALA A 93 0.36 -11.40 -18.80
N LEU A 94 -0.62 -10.67 -18.21
CA LEU A 94 -0.98 -10.87 -16.81
C LEU A 94 -1.65 -12.24 -16.60
N PRO A 95 -1.08 -13.14 -15.76
CA PRO A 95 -1.70 -14.41 -15.43
C PRO A 95 -3.04 -14.20 -14.68
N ALA A 96 -4.02 -15.08 -14.94
CA ALA A 96 -5.32 -15.07 -14.26
C ALA A 96 -5.99 -13.68 -14.21
N PRO A 97 -6.22 -13.00 -15.35
CA PRO A 97 -6.72 -11.63 -15.38
C PRO A 97 -8.14 -11.49 -14.79
N GLN A 98 -8.86 -12.58 -14.61
CA GLN A 98 -10.21 -12.58 -14.00
C GLN A 98 -10.21 -11.94 -12.60
N ARG A 99 -9.12 -12.11 -11.81
CA ARG A 99 -9.00 -11.47 -10.48
C ARG A 99 -9.05 -9.94 -10.52
N VAL A 100 -8.60 -9.32 -11.63
CA VAL A 100 -8.75 -7.87 -11.82
C VAL A 100 -10.21 -7.52 -12.09
N VAL A 101 -10.91 -8.30 -12.91
CA VAL A 101 -12.34 -8.10 -13.19
C VAL A 101 -13.16 -8.21 -11.91
N ASP A 102 -12.87 -9.21 -11.09
CA ASP A 102 -13.54 -9.44 -9.80
C ASP A 102 -13.26 -8.30 -8.80
N ALA A 103 -12.02 -7.80 -8.73
CA ALA A 103 -11.65 -6.67 -7.89
C ALA A 103 -12.33 -5.37 -8.36
N VAL A 104 -12.40 -5.13 -9.67
CA VAL A 104 -13.15 -4.01 -10.26
C VAL A 104 -14.64 -4.10 -9.89
N ALA A 105 -15.24 -5.26 -10.01
CA ALA A 105 -16.64 -5.48 -9.62
C ALA A 105 -16.84 -5.22 -8.11
N HIS A 106 -15.87 -5.62 -7.29
CA HIS A 106 -15.88 -5.40 -5.85
C HIS A 106 -15.91 -3.90 -5.49
N TRP A 107 -15.00 -3.08 -6.04
CA TRP A 107 -14.96 -1.63 -5.84
C TRP A 107 -16.22 -0.95 -6.40
N ASN A 108 -16.60 -1.27 -7.64
CA ASN A 108 -17.72 -0.65 -8.32
C ASN A 108 -19.07 -0.92 -7.65
N SER A 109 -19.23 -2.08 -7.00
CA SER A 109 -20.49 -2.45 -6.32
C SER A 109 -20.62 -1.87 -4.91
N ARG A 110 -19.50 -1.57 -4.23
CA ARG A 110 -19.49 -1.15 -2.82
C ARG A 110 -19.29 0.34 -2.62
N THR A 111 -18.76 1.02 -3.63
CA THR A 111 -18.44 2.45 -3.53
C THR A 111 -19.03 3.24 -4.69
N ARG A 112 -18.91 4.55 -4.63
CA ARG A 112 -19.24 5.44 -5.77
C ARG A 112 -18.11 5.54 -6.80
N ILE A 113 -16.94 4.97 -6.52
CA ILE A 113 -15.81 4.95 -7.45
C ILE A 113 -16.15 4.01 -8.61
N ARG A 114 -15.72 4.39 -9.81
CA ARG A 114 -15.96 3.61 -11.03
C ARG A 114 -14.66 3.32 -11.74
N PHE A 115 -14.19 2.09 -11.63
CA PHE A 115 -13.18 1.57 -12.52
C PHE A 115 -13.83 1.22 -13.86
N VAL A 116 -13.32 1.80 -14.94
CA VAL A 116 -13.88 1.65 -16.29
C VAL A 116 -12.80 1.22 -17.30
N PRO A 117 -13.12 0.42 -18.30
CA PRO A 117 -12.15 0.10 -19.35
C PRO A 117 -11.61 1.37 -20.01
N ARG A 118 -10.30 1.41 -20.21
CA ARG A 118 -9.63 2.54 -20.88
C ARG A 118 -10.10 2.68 -22.32
N THR A 119 -10.26 3.92 -22.76
CA THR A 119 -10.45 4.30 -24.17
C THR A 119 -9.33 5.27 -24.60
N GLY A 120 -9.22 5.56 -25.87
CA GLY A 120 -8.24 6.54 -26.38
C GLY A 120 -8.41 7.97 -25.83
N ALA A 121 -9.57 8.29 -25.26
CA ALA A 121 -9.82 9.60 -24.63
C ALA A 121 -9.21 9.72 -23.22
N HIS A 122 -8.80 8.62 -22.59
CA HIS A 122 -8.26 8.60 -21.24
C HIS A 122 -6.75 8.78 -21.27
N GLY A 123 -6.26 9.97 -20.92
CA GLY A 123 -4.83 10.27 -20.79
C GLY A 123 -4.22 9.62 -19.54
N ASP A 124 -4.96 9.68 -18.41
CA ASP A 124 -4.56 9.08 -17.13
C ASP A 124 -5.28 7.75 -16.92
N PHE A 125 -4.54 6.72 -16.57
CA PHE A 125 -5.11 5.39 -16.37
C PHE A 125 -4.18 4.46 -15.59
N VAL A 126 -4.77 3.42 -15.01
CA VAL A 126 -4.06 2.31 -14.36
C VAL A 126 -3.85 1.18 -15.37
N ARG A 127 -2.65 0.62 -15.43
CA ARG A 127 -2.35 -0.62 -16.14
C ARG A 127 -1.95 -1.71 -15.15
N PHE A 128 -2.71 -2.80 -15.12
CA PHE A 128 -2.35 -3.98 -14.34
C PHE A 128 -1.32 -4.81 -15.12
N VAL A 129 -0.17 -5.08 -14.49
CA VAL A 129 0.95 -5.79 -15.14
C VAL A 129 1.45 -6.95 -14.27
N PRO A 130 2.03 -8.01 -14.88
CA PRO A 130 2.67 -9.06 -14.10
C PRO A 130 3.96 -8.56 -13.45
N SER A 131 4.22 -9.04 -12.23
CA SER A 131 5.47 -8.82 -11.49
C SER A 131 5.73 -9.98 -10.55
N THR A 132 6.87 -10.00 -9.89
CA THR A 132 7.20 -10.96 -8.82
C THR A 132 6.53 -10.62 -7.49
N SER A 133 6.12 -9.37 -7.31
CA SER A 133 5.41 -8.86 -6.13
C SER A 133 4.22 -8.00 -6.52
N SER A 134 3.28 -7.79 -5.59
CA SER A 134 2.16 -6.87 -5.77
C SER A 134 2.51 -5.53 -5.16
N ARG A 135 2.26 -4.43 -5.90
CA ARG A 135 2.57 -3.08 -5.44
C ARG A 135 1.88 -2.01 -6.31
N SER A 136 1.64 -0.84 -5.74
CA SER A 136 0.98 0.27 -6.41
C SER A 136 1.50 1.63 -5.97
N PRO A 137 1.51 2.65 -6.85
CA PRO A 137 1.60 4.04 -6.42
C PRO A 137 0.36 4.47 -5.65
N VAL A 138 0.52 5.41 -4.70
CA VAL A 138 -0.62 6.01 -3.98
C VAL A 138 -1.19 7.18 -4.79
N GLY A 139 -2.50 7.14 -5.03
CA GLY A 139 -3.24 8.17 -5.76
C GLY A 139 -2.95 8.22 -7.27
N ARG A 140 -3.59 9.18 -7.96
CA ARG A 140 -3.36 9.43 -9.38
C ARG A 140 -2.03 10.14 -9.61
N ARG A 141 -1.19 9.61 -10.50
CA ARG A 141 0.14 10.17 -10.81
C ARG A 141 0.19 10.96 -12.11
N GLY A 142 -0.87 10.90 -12.92
CA GLY A 142 -0.89 11.44 -14.28
C GLY A 142 -0.31 10.44 -15.29
N GLY A 143 -0.87 10.44 -16.51
CA GLY A 143 -0.48 9.47 -17.54
C GLY A 143 -0.80 8.04 -17.17
N ARG A 144 0.03 7.11 -17.67
CA ARG A 144 -0.04 5.70 -17.31
C ARG A 144 0.67 5.45 -15.98
N GLN A 145 -0.03 4.87 -15.02
CA GLN A 145 0.58 4.28 -13.82
C GLN A 145 0.30 2.79 -13.75
N THR A 146 1.24 2.02 -13.18
CA THR A 146 1.10 0.56 -13.08
C THR A 146 0.66 0.14 -11.70
N ILE A 147 -0.23 -0.87 -11.66
CA ILE A 147 -0.40 -1.76 -10.52
C ILE A 147 0.28 -3.07 -10.91
N GLU A 148 1.30 -3.44 -10.18
CA GLU A 148 2.03 -4.68 -10.38
C GLU A 148 1.38 -5.79 -9.56
N LEU A 149 1.30 -7.01 -10.12
CA LEU A 149 0.63 -8.13 -9.46
C LEU A 149 1.47 -9.39 -9.53
N ALA A 150 1.78 -9.96 -8.37
CA ALA A 150 2.37 -11.28 -8.26
C ALA A 150 1.46 -12.36 -8.88
N PRO A 151 2.02 -13.46 -9.41
CA PRO A 151 1.22 -14.53 -10.02
C PRO A 151 0.19 -15.14 -9.04
N SER A 152 0.56 -15.27 -7.76
CA SER A 152 -0.24 -15.84 -6.68
C SER A 152 -1.21 -14.87 -6.02
N ALA A 153 -1.15 -13.55 -6.32
CA ALA A 153 -1.97 -12.53 -5.68
C ALA A 153 -3.47 -12.84 -5.78
N PRO A 154 -4.21 -13.03 -4.68
CA PRO A 154 -5.65 -13.25 -4.69
C PRO A 154 -6.42 -11.97 -5.06
N VAL A 155 -7.72 -12.09 -5.28
CA VAL A 155 -8.59 -10.92 -5.58
C VAL A 155 -8.49 -9.85 -4.51
N GLY A 156 -8.39 -10.21 -3.23
CA GLY A 156 -8.29 -9.25 -2.13
C GLY A 156 -7.02 -8.41 -2.18
N THR A 157 -5.88 -8.98 -2.58
CA THR A 157 -4.65 -8.23 -2.82
C THR A 157 -4.83 -7.25 -3.99
N VAL A 158 -5.50 -7.65 -5.07
CA VAL A 158 -5.82 -6.71 -6.17
C VAL A 158 -6.70 -5.57 -5.67
N VAL A 159 -7.70 -5.85 -4.82
CA VAL A 159 -8.55 -4.82 -4.19
C VAL A 159 -7.72 -3.86 -3.33
N HIS A 160 -6.74 -4.38 -2.58
CA HIS A 160 -5.81 -3.61 -1.76
C HIS A 160 -4.95 -2.67 -2.62
N GLU A 161 -4.28 -3.17 -3.66
CA GLU A 161 -3.47 -2.36 -4.57
C GLU A 161 -4.28 -1.27 -5.28
N MET A 162 -5.53 -1.58 -5.63
CA MET A 162 -6.47 -0.56 -6.13
C MET A 162 -6.78 0.51 -5.08
N GLY A 163 -6.80 0.15 -3.80
CA GLY A 163 -6.95 1.09 -2.67
C GLY A 163 -5.81 2.10 -2.65
N HIS A 164 -4.56 1.66 -2.81
CA HIS A 164 -3.41 2.56 -2.95
C HIS A 164 -3.57 3.49 -4.17
N ALA A 165 -3.90 2.96 -5.33
CA ALA A 165 -4.13 3.76 -6.54
C ALA A 165 -5.23 4.83 -6.37
N LEU A 166 -6.15 4.65 -5.42
CA LEU A 166 -7.18 5.60 -5.04
C LEU A 166 -6.70 6.66 -4.04
N GLY A 167 -5.57 6.44 -3.38
CA GLY A 167 -5.01 7.35 -2.38
C GLY A 167 -5.10 6.85 -0.93
N LEU A 168 -5.47 5.59 -0.70
CA LEU A 168 -5.48 5.01 0.64
C LEU A 168 -4.05 4.58 1.04
N TRP A 169 -3.68 4.88 2.27
CA TRP A 169 -2.46 4.43 2.93
C TRP A 169 -2.77 3.25 3.85
N HIS A 170 -1.72 2.64 4.41
CA HIS A 170 -1.93 1.54 5.33
C HIS A 170 -2.58 1.97 6.65
N GLU A 171 -3.51 1.19 7.13
CA GLU A 171 -4.26 1.46 8.36
C GLU A 171 -3.37 1.47 9.61
N GLN A 172 -2.36 0.58 9.69
CA GLN A 172 -1.44 0.53 10.84
C GLN A 172 -0.49 1.74 10.90
N SER A 173 -0.46 2.58 9.88
CA SER A 173 0.37 3.80 9.85
C SER A 173 -0.36 5.07 10.28
N ARG A 174 -1.64 4.96 10.64
CA ARG A 174 -2.47 6.08 11.15
C ARG A 174 -1.84 6.80 12.33
N GLU A 175 -2.15 8.08 12.48
CA GLU A 175 -1.69 8.92 13.59
C GLU A 175 -2.09 8.35 14.96
N ASP A 176 -3.33 7.87 15.05
CA ASP A 176 -3.94 7.39 16.28
C ASP A 176 -3.62 5.93 16.60
N ARG A 177 -2.84 5.21 15.73
CA ARG A 177 -2.56 3.77 15.88
C ARG A 177 -2.07 3.37 17.27
N GLY A 178 -1.32 4.27 17.94
CA GLY A 178 -0.76 4.00 19.27
C GLY A 178 -1.81 3.75 20.34
N ASN A 179 -3.06 4.18 20.12
CA ASN A 179 -4.19 3.87 20.99
C ASN A 179 -4.73 2.46 20.78
N PHE A 180 -4.52 1.87 19.61
CA PHE A 180 -5.15 0.62 19.16
C PHE A 180 -4.19 -0.54 19.02
N ILE A 181 -2.94 -0.29 18.59
CA ILE A 181 -1.92 -1.31 18.37
C ILE A 181 -0.58 -0.95 19.02
N ALA A 182 0.22 -1.99 19.25
CA ALA A 182 1.63 -1.87 19.60
C ALA A 182 2.46 -2.66 18.58
N VAL A 183 3.47 -2.01 17.98
CA VAL A 183 4.43 -2.67 17.10
C VAL A 183 5.60 -3.21 17.92
N ARG A 184 5.91 -4.49 17.75
CA ARG A 184 7.02 -5.22 18.40
C ARG A 184 8.22 -5.23 17.47
N LEU A 185 8.93 -4.09 17.38
CA LEU A 185 10.13 -3.96 16.55
C LEU A 185 11.23 -4.98 16.89
N ASP A 186 11.23 -5.52 18.11
CA ASP A 186 12.10 -6.62 18.54
C ASP A 186 11.82 -7.95 17.83
N ARG A 187 10.66 -8.10 17.20
CA ARG A 187 10.24 -9.29 16.44
C ARG A 187 10.29 -9.07 14.93
N VAL A 188 10.42 -7.82 14.52
CA VAL A 188 10.52 -7.42 13.10
C VAL A 188 11.95 -7.62 12.64
N ASP A 189 12.12 -8.15 11.42
CA ASP A 189 13.42 -8.20 10.76
C ASP A 189 14.05 -6.80 10.78
N PRO A 190 15.29 -6.66 11.29
CA PRO A 190 15.96 -5.36 11.36
C PRO A 190 16.00 -4.60 10.04
N ALA A 191 16.11 -5.30 8.91
CA ALA A 191 16.13 -4.69 7.57
C ALA A 191 14.78 -4.07 7.18
N HIS A 192 13.67 -4.50 7.82
CA HIS A 192 12.30 -4.10 7.47
C HIS A 192 11.62 -3.19 8.51
N ARG A 193 12.34 -2.76 9.56
CA ARG A 193 11.76 -1.94 10.64
C ARG A 193 11.23 -0.60 10.16
N HIS A 194 11.82 -0.02 9.13
CA HIS A 194 11.38 1.25 8.53
C HIS A 194 9.95 1.17 7.95
N ASN A 195 9.46 -0.04 7.60
CA ASN A 195 8.08 -0.25 7.14
C ASN A 195 7.03 -0.06 8.25
N PHE A 196 7.46 0.11 9.50
CA PHE A 196 6.60 0.41 10.64
C PHE A 196 6.73 1.84 11.15
N ASP A 197 7.44 2.69 10.43
CA ASP A 197 7.52 4.11 10.78
C ASP A 197 6.12 4.73 10.70
N GLN A 198 5.85 5.59 11.66
CA GLN A 198 4.57 6.26 11.73
C GLN A 198 4.66 7.61 11.02
N HIS A 199 3.92 7.78 9.95
CA HIS A 199 3.93 9.00 9.12
C HIS A 199 2.80 9.93 9.51
N ILE A 200 2.81 10.29 10.75
CA ILE A 200 1.68 10.70 11.53
C ILE A 200 1.09 12.05 11.21
N THR A 201 1.79 12.96 10.62
CA THR A 201 1.34 14.33 10.62
C THR A 201 0.82 14.80 9.27
N ASP A 202 0.59 13.88 8.30
CA ASP A 202 0.12 14.17 6.94
C ASP A 202 -0.99 13.27 6.41
N GLY A 203 -1.40 12.28 7.17
CA GLY A 203 -2.58 11.49 6.87
C GLY A 203 -3.81 12.13 7.49
N ASP A 204 -4.86 12.37 6.70
CA ASP A 204 -6.17 12.63 7.26
C ASP A 204 -6.76 11.30 7.69
N ASP A 205 -6.64 10.93 8.95
CA ASP A 205 -7.30 9.75 9.50
C ASP A 205 -8.81 9.89 9.31
N VAL A 206 -9.40 9.01 8.51
CA VAL A 206 -10.85 9.01 8.27
C VAL A 206 -11.54 8.01 9.18
N GLY A 207 -12.47 8.49 9.99
CA GLY A 207 -13.20 7.63 10.94
C GLY A 207 -12.32 7.09 12.06
N GLY A 208 -12.80 6.04 12.76
CA GLY A 208 -12.02 5.33 13.78
C GLY A 208 -11.09 4.29 13.20
N TYR A 209 -10.09 3.83 13.99
CA TYR A 209 -9.18 2.75 13.62
C TYR A 209 -9.93 1.46 13.28
N ASP A 210 -9.60 0.87 12.14
CA ASP A 210 -10.30 -0.31 11.62
C ASP A 210 -9.36 -1.52 11.51
N PHE A 211 -9.41 -2.41 12.49
CA PHE A 211 -8.67 -3.68 12.47
C PHE A 211 -9.02 -4.58 11.28
N GLY A 212 -10.19 -4.39 10.68
CA GLY A 212 -10.69 -5.15 9.53
C GLY A 212 -10.44 -4.48 8.18
N SER A 213 -9.78 -3.33 8.15
CA SER A 213 -9.44 -2.66 6.91
C SER A 213 -8.64 -3.58 5.99
N ILE A 214 -8.96 -3.58 4.70
CA ILE A 214 -8.17 -4.29 3.68
C ILE A 214 -6.77 -3.68 3.55
N MET A 215 -6.61 -2.43 3.99
CA MET A 215 -5.32 -1.72 4.00
C MET A 215 -4.48 -1.99 5.26
N HIS A 216 -4.94 -2.85 6.19
CA HIS A 216 -4.18 -3.20 7.38
C HIS A 216 -3.17 -4.32 7.10
N TYR A 217 -1.97 -4.23 7.69
CA TYR A 217 -0.99 -5.31 7.69
C TYR A 217 -1.50 -6.54 8.46
N PRO A 218 -1.07 -7.75 8.09
CA PRO A 218 -1.25 -8.92 8.94
C PRO A 218 -0.51 -8.76 10.27
N ALA A 219 -1.02 -9.41 11.30
CA ALA A 219 -0.43 -9.31 12.64
C ALA A 219 1.03 -9.78 12.70
N THR A 220 1.47 -10.59 11.74
CA THR A 220 2.81 -11.17 11.65
C THR A 220 3.71 -10.52 10.61
N ALA A 221 3.30 -9.37 10.03
CA ALA A 221 4.05 -8.69 8.99
C ALA A 221 5.54 -8.54 9.35
N PHE A 222 6.43 -8.92 8.42
CA PHE A 222 7.89 -8.89 8.55
C PHE A 222 8.46 -9.58 9.81
N SER A 223 7.77 -10.60 10.31
CA SER A 223 8.20 -11.35 11.50
C SER A 223 9.36 -12.28 11.19
N THR A 224 10.42 -12.25 12.01
CA THR A 224 11.53 -13.20 11.92
C THR A 224 11.23 -14.57 12.51
N THR A 225 10.19 -14.69 13.33
CA THR A 225 9.89 -15.89 14.13
C THR A 225 8.49 -16.44 13.91
N GLY A 226 7.67 -15.80 13.05
CA GLY A 226 6.25 -16.12 12.91
C GLY A 226 5.37 -15.62 14.07
N GLN A 227 5.96 -14.98 15.09
CA GLN A 227 5.20 -14.33 16.15
C GLN A 227 4.63 -13.00 15.70
N ALA A 228 3.54 -12.57 16.34
CA ALA A 228 2.93 -11.30 16.03
C ALA A 228 3.88 -10.11 16.26
N THR A 229 4.05 -9.30 15.23
CA THR A 229 4.78 -8.03 15.21
C THR A 229 3.85 -6.86 15.51
N ILE A 230 2.54 -7.01 15.26
CA ILE A 230 1.48 -6.06 15.60
C ILE A 230 0.58 -6.70 16.64
N LEU A 231 0.46 -6.06 17.79
CA LEU A 231 -0.38 -6.52 18.90
C LEU A 231 -1.51 -5.51 19.13
N ALA A 232 -2.76 -5.99 19.19
CA ALA A 232 -3.88 -5.13 19.59
C ALA A 232 -3.75 -4.72 21.06
N ARG A 233 -3.97 -3.45 21.36
CA ARG A 233 -4.04 -2.87 22.72
C ARG A 233 -5.46 -2.84 23.28
N VAL A 234 -6.43 -2.94 22.40
CA VAL A 234 -7.86 -2.98 22.72
C VAL A 234 -8.47 -4.24 22.13
N PRO A 235 -9.62 -4.72 22.60
CA PRO A 235 -10.27 -5.89 22.03
C PRO A 235 -10.55 -5.72 20.53
N VAL A 236 -10.06 -6.64 19.70
CA VAL A 236 -10.42 -6.73 18.28
C VAL A 236 -11.87 -7.21 18.19
N PRO A 237 -12.73 -6.58 17.38
CA PRO A 237 -14.11 -7.01 17.24
C PRO A 237 -14.23 -8.50 16.83
N PRO A 238 -15.22 -9.24 17.31
CA PRO A 238 -15.41 -10.65 16.94
C PRO A 238 -15.50 -10.84 15.41
N GLY A 239 -14.78 -11.82 14.89
CA GLY A 239 -14.75 -12.15 13.45
C GLY A 239 -13.88 -11.24 12.60
N VAL A 240 -13.21 -10.23 13.20
CA VAL A 240 -12.26 -9.35 12.49
C VAL A 240 -10.85 -9.93 12.58
N THR A 241 -10.14 -9.88 11.47
CA THR A 241 -8.74 -10.33 11.37
C THR A 241 -7.90 -9.20 10.75
N MET A 242 -6.83 -8.79 11.43
CA MET A 242 -5.84 -7.86 10.87
C MET A 242 -5.16 -8.50 9.65
N GLY A 243 -5.03 -7.73 8.56
CA GLY A 243 -4.45 -8.21 7.31
C GLY A 243 -5.37 -9.08 6.47
N GLN A 244 -6.69 -9.01 6.69
CA GLN A 244 -7.63 -9.73 5.84
C GLN A 244 -7.57 -9.23 4.39
N ARG A 245 -7.73 -10.15 3.44
CA ARG A 245 -7.81 -9.89 2.00
C ARG A 245 -9.09 -10.46 1.39
N SER A 246 -10.20 -10.35 2.13
CA SER A 246 -11.50 -10.90 1.72
C SER A 246 -12.41 -9.85 1.09
N ALA A 247 -12.50 -8.66 1.69
CA ALA A 247 -13.41 -7.61 1.24
C ALA A 247 -13.04 -6.24 1.83
N LEU A 248 -13.52 -5.17 1.17
CA LEU A 248 -13.53 -3.83 1.76
C LEU A 248 -14.36 -3.86 3.05
N SER A 249 -13.81 -3.28 4.11
CA SER A 249 -14.54 -3.01 5.34
C SER A 249 -15.49 -1.81 5.18
N ALA A 250 -16.31 -1.57 6.19
CA ALA A 250 -17.11 -0.34 6.25
C ALA A 250 -16.23 0.91 6.38
N GLY A 251 -15.08 0.81 7.09
CA GLY A 251 -14.07 1.86 7.20
C GLY A 251 -13.45 2.19 5.85
N ASP A 252 -13.03 1.18 5.07
CA ASP A 252 -12.47 1.37 3.73
C ASP A 252 -13.45 2.09 2.79
N VAL A 253 -14.73 1.67 2.81
CA VAL A 253 -15.78 2.32 2.01
C VAL A 253 -16.00 3.77 2.43
N ASN A 254 -16.00 4.06 3.73
CA ASN A 254 -16.13 5.42 4.25
C ASN A 254 -14.93 6.29 3.88
N ALA A 255 -13.70 5.77 3.99
CA ALA A 255 -12.49 6.46 3.58
C ALA A 255 -12.53 6.80 2.07
N ALA A 256 -12.89 5.82 1.23
CA ALA A 256 -13.07 6.03 -0.20
C ALA A 256 -14.12 7.12 -0.52
N HIS A 257 -15.25 7.15 0.18
CA HIS A 257 -16.29 8.15 0.01
C HIS A 257 -15.88 9.55 0.51
N THR A 258 -15.00 9.61 1.51
CA THR A 258 -14.46 10.88 2.02
C THR A 258 -13.46 11.49 1.02
N ILE A 259 -12.59 10.65 0.43
CA ILE A 259 -11.63 11.08 -0.59
C ILE A 259 -12.36 11.49 -1.88
N TYR A 260 -13.44 10.78 -2.22
CA TYR A 260 -14.27 11.01 -3.43
C TYR A 260 -15.73 11.31 -3.03
N PRO A 261 -16.03 12.56 -2.59
CA PRO A 261 -17.34 12.97 -2.10
C PRO A 261 -18.45 12.95 -3.17
#